data_cc2aa5838d93776ce69f9f1012b690ca
#
_entry.id   cc2aa5838d93776ce69f9f1012b690ca
#
_cell.length_a   1.000
_cell.length_b   1.000
_cell.length_c   1.000
_cell.angle_alpha   90.00
_cell.angle_beta   90.00
_cell.angle_gamma   90.00
#
_symmetry.space_group_name_H-M   'P 1'
#
loop_
_entity.id
_entity.type
_entity.pdbx_description
1 polymer ?
#
loop_
_entity_poly.entity_id
_entity_poly.type
_entity_poly.pdbx_seq_one_letter_code
_entity_poly.pdbx_strand_id
1 'polypeptide(L)'
;MLQIEGVEADDVLATLAKAGEAAGWEVFIATGDKDLAQVVNDKIKLVNTMTREILDREKVKEKYGVGPEGIIDYLALMGDKVDNVPGIAKCGPVTAAKWINAYGSIDNLTAHAAEVKGKIGENLRAGLPFLPTAQKLVTINLAAPVPKDVTELTFATPDETKLAAFYEHWEMRSALGKKAAKKPAEKKSVDALQGDLFGAAPVTQAVAVTPIGSDKTDVIVADTADKLALLKAKLSDRTSEMPPVAMALLTDGGHFLTETPTGLAIALSPLERWYVPLAHDAGVNAGSEDVKNTLADWLASSAPKLMHDAKYACHVLVNLGLPAVENADDTMLMSYVLEAHLKHDLTSVAARTCATVVPSDEDLLGKGTQKKRAATLTVDEAARVLTLRAAVIRTAGCVMRETIAADAGLSRIYRTVEL
;
A
#
# COMPACT_ATOMS: atom_id res chain seq x y z
N MET A 1 -23.12 4.00 21.10
CA MET A 1 -21.74 3.74 21.56
C MET A 1 -21.83 3.24 23.01
N LEU A 2 -21.14 2.12 23.30
CA LEU A 2 -20.98 1.60 24.65
C LEU A 2 -19.55 1.93 25.11
N GLN A 3 -19.42 2.50 26.30
CA GLN A 3 -18.15 2.77 26.96
C GLN A 3 -18.31 2.39 28.42
N ILE A 4 -17.40 1.57 28.92
CA ILE A 4 -17.42 1.07 30.30
C ILE A 4 -16.09 1.45 30.94
N GLU A 5 -16.13 2.19 32.03
CA GLU A 5 -14.94 2.66 32.71
C GLU A 5 -14.15 1.48 33.27
N GLY A 6 -12.84 1.46 33.01
CA GLY A 6 -11.93 0.42 33.46
C GLY A 6 -12.03 -0.92 32.72
N VAL A 7 -12.74 -0.97 31.57
CA VAL A 7 -12.89 -2.17 30.75
C VAL A 7 -12.41 -1.89 29.33
N GLU A 8 -11.65 -2.80 28.78
CA GLU A 8 -11.16 -2.71 27.39
C GLU A 8 -12.30 -2.94 26.38
N ALA A 9 -12.17 -2.34 25.19
CA ALA A 9 -13.18 -2.47 24.15
C ALA A 9 -13.35 -3.93 23.69
N ASP A 10 -12.27 -4.70 23.65
CA ASP A 10 -12.28 -6.09 23.21
C ASP A 10 -13.03 -7.01 24.18
N ASP A 11 -12.95 -6.74 25.49
CA ASP A 11 -13.73 -7.42 26.51
C ASP A 11 -15.22 -7.17 26.31
N VAL A 12 -15.61 -5.92 26.01
CA VAL A 12 -17.00 -5.55 25.73
C VAL A 12 -17.49 -6.24 24.45
N LEU A 13 -16.68 -6.20 23.38
CA LEU A 13 -17.02 -6.84 22.10
C LEU A 13 -17.20 -8.35 22.25
N ALA A 14 -16.26 -9.01 22.92
CA ALA A 14 -16.31 -10.46 23.15
C ALA A 14 -17.47 -10.87 24.07
N THR A 15 -17.73 -10.10 25.13
CA THR A 15 -18.90 -10.33 26.02
C THR A 15 -20.22 -10.24 25.25
N LEU A 16 -20.38 -9.19 24.41
CA LEU A 16 -21.58 -9.04 23.59
C LEU A 16 -21.69 -10.13 22.52
N ALA A 17 -20.55 -10.52 21.91
CA ALA A 17 -20.52 -11.60 20.93
C ALA A 17 -20.99 -12.93 21.55
N LYS A 18 -20.54 -13.25 22.76
CA LYS A 18 -20.98 -14.44 23.50
C LYS A 18 -22.44 -14.37 23.91
N ALA A 19 -22.93 -13.21 24.30
CA ALA A 19 -24.35 -13.01 24.58
C ALA A 19 -25.22 -13.19 23.32
N GLY A 20 -24.77 -12.68 22.15
CA GLY A 20 -25.46 -12.87 20.88
C GLY A 20 -25.45 -14.34 20.44
N GLU A 21 -24.35 -15.06 20.61
CA GLU A 21 -24.25 -16.50 20.39
C GLU A 21 -25.26 -17.27 21.26
N ALA A 22 -25.33 -16.93 22.55
CA ALA A 22 -26.28 -17.53 23.49
C ALA A 22 -27.74 -17.25 23.11
N ALA A 23 -28.03 -16.07 22.52
CA ALA A 23 -29.32 -15.73 21.94
C ALA A 23 -29.62 -16.44 20.61
N GLY A 24 -28.72 -17.26 20.10
CA GLY A 24 -28.88 -18.04 18.87
C GLY A 24 -28.45 -17.33 17.59
N TRP A 25 -27.85 -16.14 17.69
CA TRP A 25 -27.45 -15.31 16.54
C TRP A 25 -26.18 -15.78 15.90
N GLU A 26 -26.01 -15.47 14.62
CA GLU A 26 -24.71 -15.42 13.96
C GLU A 26 -24.11 -14.03 14.20
N VAL A 27 -22.88 -13.98 14.71
CA VAL A 27 -22.23 -12.76 15.17
C VAL A 27 -21.01 -12.46 14.33
N PHE A 28 -20.92 -11.21 13.86
CA PHE A 28 -19.73 -10.69 13.15
C PHE A 28 -19.12 -9.57 13.98
N ILE A 29 -17.87 -9.76 14.42
CA ILE A 29 -17.09 -8.72 15.09
C ILE A 29 -16.26 -7.99 14.04
N ALA A 30 -16.53 -6.69 13.83
CA ALA A 30 -15.79 -5.85 12.90
C ALA A 30 -14.50 -5.36 13.57
N THR A 31 -13.40 -6.06 13.34
CA THR A 31 -12.10 -5.75 13.95
C THR A 31 -10.92 -6.18 13.07
N GLY A 32 -9.77 -5.54 13.28
CA GLY A 32 -8.46 -5.99 12.79
C GLY A 32 -7.62 -6.66 13.87
N ASP A 33 -8.15 -6.72 15.11
CA ASP A 33 -7.41 -7.24 16.24
C ASP A 33 -7.31 -8.77 16.21
N LYS A 34 -6.09 -9.28 16.41
CA LYS A 34 -5.79 -10.72 16.40
C LYS A 34 -6.26 -11.41 17.66
N ASP A 35 -6.37 -10.69 18.76
CA ASP A 35 -6.70 -11.27 20.06
C ASP A 35 -8.12 -11.76 20.11
N LEU A 36 -9.03 -11.08 19.39
CA LEU A 36 -10.42 -11.53 19.22
C LEU A 36 -10.54 -12.83 18.42
N ALA A 37 -9.48 -13.36 17.80
CA ALA A 37 -9.50 -14.68 17.17
C ALA A 37 -9.77 -15.82 18.17
N GLN A 38 -9.51 -15.63 19.47
CA GLN A 38 -9.79 -16.59 20.53
C GLN A 38 -11.29 -16.86 20.76
N VAL A 39 -12.17 -15.94 20.34
CA VAL A 39 -13.62 -16.12 20.52
C VAL A 39 -14.34 -16.65 19.27
N VAL A 40 -13.60 -16.81 18.16
CA VAL A 40 -14.15 -17.33 16.89
C VAL A 40 -14.63 -18.78 17.05
N ASN A 41 -15.81 -19.04 16.52
CA ASN A 41 -16.38 -20.37 16.45
C ASN A 41 -17.39 -20.47 15.27
N ASP A 42 -18.26 -21.46 15.26
CA ASP A 42 -19.21 -21.68 14.16
C ASP A 42 -20.21 -20.51 13.99
N LYS A 43 -20.51 -19.78 15.07
CA LYS A 43 -21.44 -18.64 15.07
C LYS A 43 -20.79 -17.28 15.16
N ILE A 44 -19.58 -17.19 15.73
CA ILE A 44 -18.85 -15.93 15.90
C ILE A 44 -17.71 -15.89 14.87
N LYS A 45 -17.70 -14.87 14.01
CA LYS A 45 -16.69 -14.63 12.98
C LYS A 45 -16.13 -13.22 13.11
N LEU A 46 -14.87 -13.03 12.72
CA LEU A 46 -14.26 -11.68 12.62
C LEU A 46 -14.37 -11.17 11.19
N VAL A 47 -14.56 -9.87 11.03
CA VAL A 47 -14.58 -9.20 9.73
C VAL A 47 -13.58 -8.05 9.77
N ASN A 48 -12.55 -8.14 8.96
CA ASN A 48 -11.64 -6.99 8.72
C ASN A 48 -12.31 -6.05 7.71
N THR A 49 -12.75 -4.89 8.16
CA THR A 49 -13.48 -3.93 7.32
C THR A 49 -12.59 -3.28 6.25
N MET A 50 -11.27 -3.29 6.43
CA MET A 50 -10.31 -2.74 5.45
C MET A 50 -10.06 -3.71 4.30
N THR A 51 -9.81 -4.99 4.62
CA THR A 51 -9.53 -6.03 3.62
C THR A 51 -10.77 -6.79 3.17
N ARG A 52 -11.92 -6.65 3.87
CA ARG A 52 -13.16 -7.43 3.71
C ARG A 52 -12.97 -8.94 3.96
N GLU A 53 -11.90 -9.30 4.61
CA GLU A 53 -11.62 -10.68 4.98
C GLU A 53 -12.51 -11.09 6.15
N ILE A 54 -13.20 -12.24 6.02
CA ILE A 54 -13.94 -12.87 7.11
C ILE A 54 -13.10 -14.02 7.65
N LEU A 55 -12.78 -13.98 8.94
CA LEU A 55 -12.06 -15.05 9.64
C LEU A 55 -13.09 -15.90 10.40
N ASP A 56 -13.30 -17.12 9.91
CA ASP A 56 -13.93 -18.24 10.59
C ASP A 56 -12.88 -19.17 11.21
N ARG A 57 -13.27 -20.29 11.78
CA ARG A 57 -12.36 -21.26 12.41
C ARG A 57 -11.26 -21.76 11.47
N GLU A 58 -11.61 -22.04 10.22
CA GLU A 58 -10.64 -22.54 9.22
C GLU A 58 -9.62 -21.50 8.87
N LYS A 59 -10.05 -20.28 8.61
CA LYS A 59 -9.17 -19.17 8.28
C LYS A 59 -8.32 -18.70 9.45
N VAL A 60 -8.82 -18.78 10.69
CA VAL A 60 -7.99 -18.58 11.89
C VAL A 60 -6.84 -19.58 11.90
N LYS A 61 -7.14 -20.87 11.66
CA LYS A 61 -6.12 -21.91 11.60
C LYS A 61 -5.16 -21.73 10.43
N GLU A 62 -5.63 -21.32 9.27
CA GLU A 62 -4.80 -21.01 8.10
C GLU A 62 -3.86 -19.83 8.40
N LYS A 63 -4.36 -18.78 9.02
CA LYS A 63 -3.63 -17.53 9.27
C LYS A 63 -2.61 -17.63 10.38
N TYR A 64 -2.96 -18.29 11.50
CA TYR A 64 -2.12 -18.35 12.69
C TYR A 64 -1.44 -19.71 12.89
N GLY A 65 -1.82 -20.71 12.11
CA GLY A 65 -1.32 -22.08 12.25
C GLY A 65 -1.90 -22.84 13.42
N VAL A 66 -2.84 -22.25 14.17
CA VAL A 66 -3.58 -22.85 15.30
C VAL A 66 -5.05 -22.49 15.19
N GLY A 67 -5.94 -23.36 15.71
CA GLY A 67 -7.37 -23.05 15.82
C GLY A 67 -7.65 -21.99 16.88
N PRO A 68 -8.89 -21.43 16.92
CA PRO A 68 -9.29 -20.45 17.93
C PRO A 68 -9.00 -20.86 19.37
N GLU A 69 -9.17 -22.15 19.69
CA GLU A 69 -8.88 -22.74 20.99
C GLU A 69 -7.41 -22.68 21.41
N GLY A 70 -6.49 -22.53 20.45
CA GLY A 70 -5.05 -22.41 20.70
C GLY A 70 -4.51 -20.98 20.68
N ILE A 71 -5.35 -19.98 20.39
CA ILE A 71 -4.91 -18.59 20.22
C ILE A 71 -4.34 -18.00 21.51
N ILE A 72 -4.95 -18.23 22.65
CA ILE A 72 -4.46 -17.73 23.95
C ILE A 72 -3.04 -18.23 24.20
N ASP A 73 -2.81 -19.52 24.04
CA ASP A 73 -1.52 -20.16 24.23
C ASP A 73 -0.49 -19.69 23.20
N TYR A 74 -0.94 -19.54 21.95
CA TYR A 74 -0.12 -19.01 20.86
C TYR A 74 0.37 -17.58 21.17
N LEU A 75 -0.52 -16.70 21.63
CA LEU A 75 -0.18 -15.31 21.99
C LEU A 75 0.72 -15.25 23.23
N ALA A 76 0.44 -16.06 24.26
CA ALA A 76 1.26 -16.09 25.45
C ALA A 76 2.70 -16.56 25.18
N LEU A 77 2.88 -17.55 24.25
CA LEU A 77 4.21 -18.02 23.84
C LEU A 77 4.95 -17.00 22.98
N MET A 78 4.27 -16.39 22.04
CA MET A 78 4.86 -15.40 21.12
C MET A 78 5.11 -14.06 21.83
N GLY A 79 4.25 -13.70 22.77
CA GLY A 79 4.17 -12.38 23.37
C GLY A 79 3.45 -11.37 22.47
N ASP A 80 3.09 -10.24 23.05
CA ASP A 80 2.54 -9.10 22.34
C ASP A 80 3.35 -7.83 22.62
N LYS A 81 3.89 -7.25 21.55
CA LYS A 81 4.67 -6.01 21.65
C LYS A 81 3.80 -4.77 21.79
N VAL A 82 2.57 -4.81 21.31
CA VAL A 82 1.63 -3.69 21.38
C VAL A 82 1.17 -3.53 22.83
N ASP A 83 0.79 -4.66 23.46
CA ASP A 83 0.31 -4.69 24.85
C ASP A 83 1.43 -4.92 25.87
N ASN A 84 2.68 -4.88 25.39
CA ASN A 84 3.87 -5.06 26.23
C ASN A 84 3.87 -6.39 27.03
N VAL A 85 3.31 -7.46 26.44
CA VAL A 85 3.33 -8.79 27.02
C VAL A 85 4.59 -9.54 26.55
N PRO A 86 5.52 -9.88 27.46
CA PRO A 86 6.70 -10.64 27.11
C PRO A 86 6.32 -12.07 26.71
N GLY A 87 6.84 -12.52 25.56
CA GLY A 87 6.79 -13.93 25.16
C GLY A 87 8.08 -14.67 25.48
N ILE A 88 8.14 -15.92 25.04
CA ILE A 88 9.38 -16.73 25.10
C ILE A 88 10.41 -16.13 24.13
N ALA A 89 11.61 -15.86 24.62
CA ALA A 89 12.68 -15.26 23.82
C ALA A 89 12.97 -16.10 22.56
N LYS A 90 12.93 -15.42 21.38
CA LYS A 90 13.06 -16.02 20.05
C LYS A 90 11.94 -17.00 19.65
N CYS A 91 10.84 -17.04 20.37
CA CYS A 91 9.63 -17.72 19.94
C CYS A 91 8.79 -16.77 19.07
N GLY A 92 8.77 -17.00 17.78
CA GLY A 92 7.92 -16.28 16.84
C GLY A 92 6.70 -17.13 16.45
N PRO A 93 5.84 -16.60 15.53
CA PRO A 93 4.60 -17.24 15.11
C PRO A 93 4.73 -18.73 14.75
N VAL A 94 5.73 -19.07 13.93
CA VAL A 94 5.96 -20.45 13.47
C VAL A 94 6.32 -21.40 14.63
N THR A 95 7.12 -20.92 15.57
CA THR A 95 7.55 -21.74 16.73
C THR A 95 6.39 -21.95 17.69
N ALA A 96 5.62 -20.89 17.98
CA ALA A 96 4.46 -20.97 18.85
C ALA A 96 3.41 -21.93 18.27
N ALA A 97 3.04 -21.77 17.00
CA ALA A 97 2.11 -22.68 16.33
C ALA A 97 2.60 -24.13 16.32
N LYS A 98 3.90 -24.36 16.03
CA LYS A 98 4.49 -25.70 16.07
C LYS A 98 4.36 -26.36 17.45
N TRP A 99 4.62 -25.62 18.52
CA TRP A 99 4.53 -26.15 19.87
C TRP A 99 3.09 -26.44 20.26
N ILE A 100 2.15 -25.55 19.98
CA ILE A 100 0.74 -25.79 20.29
C ILE A 100 0.20 -26.99 19.49
N ASN A 101 0.54 -27.12 18.24
CA ASN A 101 0.13 -28.30 17.45
C ASN A 101 0.77 -29.61 17.93
N ALA A 102 1.99 -29.57 18.48
CA ALA A 102 2.69 -30.76 18.96
C ALA A 102 2.28 -31.19 20.37
N TYR A 103 2.05 -30.22 21.26
CA TYR A 103 1.78 -30.47 22.68
C TYR A 103 0.32 -30.22 23.08
N GLY A 104 -0.48 -29.54 22.24
CA GLY A 104 -1.88 -29.24 22.47
C GLY A 104 -2.12 -28.02 23.35
N SER A 105 -1.33 -27.77 24.37
CA SER A 105 -1.47 -26.64 25.30
C SER A 105 -0.12 -26.22 25.89
N ILE A 106 -0.07 -25.01 26.47
CA ILE A 106 1.07 -24.54 27.26
C ILE A 106 1.33 -25.41 28.47
N ASP A 107 0.30 -25.89 29.15
CA ASP A 107 0.47 -26.76 30.33
C ASP A 107 1.22 -28.04 29.97
N ASN A 108 0.80 -28.67 28.88
CA ASN A 108 1.45 -29.87 28.40
C ASN A 108 2.87 -29.59 27.85
N LEU A 109 3.08 -28.47 27.15
CA LEU A 109 4.39 -28.01 26.72
C LEU A 109 5.32 -27.76 27.95
N THR A 110 4.79 -27.17 29.01
CA THR A 110 5.53 -26.93 30.26
C THR A 110 5.97 -28.23 30.93
N ALA A 111 5.08 -29.23 30.99
CA ALA A 111 5.40 -30.57 31.53
C ALA A 111 6.52 -31.24 30.73
N HIS A 112 6.60 -31.02 29.42
CA HIS A 112 7.59 -31.60 28.51
C HIS A 112 8.73 -30.62 28.14
N ALA A 113 8.89 -29.50 28.83
CA ALA A 113 9.87 -28.47 28.48
C ALA A 113 11.33 -28.95 28.48
N ALA A 114 11.64 -30.05 29.20
CA ALA A 114 12.96 -30.68 29.20
C ALA A 114 13.28 -31.37 27.86
N GLU A 115 12.28 -31.79 27.11
CA GLU A 115 12.44 -32.49 25.83
C GLU A 115 12.77 -31.50 24.69
N VAL A 116 12.45 -30.23 24.85
CA VAL A 116 12.74 -29.18 23.84
C VAL A 116 14.23 -28.88 23.86
N LYS A 117 14.95 -29.30 22.80
CA LYS A 117 16.40 -29.18 22.70
C LYS A 117 16.86 -27.82 22.16
N GLY A 118 18.15 -27.55 22.37
CA GLY A 118 18.83 -26.38 21.82
C GLY A 118 18.47 -25.05 22.53
N LYS A 119 18.95 -23.95 21.98
CA LYS A 119 18.81 -22.61 22.57
C LYS A 119 17.35 -22.19 22.79
N ILE A 120 16.45 -22.61 21.91
CA ILE A 120 15.02 -22.30 22.04
C ILE A 120 14.40 -23.03 23.25
N GLY A 121 14.86 -24.25 23.56
CA GLY A 121 14.43 -24.99 24.75
C GLY A 121 14.96 -24.37 26.05
N GLU A 122 16.18 -23.81 26.04
CA GLU A 122 16.70 -23.02 27.17
C GLU A 122 15.84 -21.78 27.39
N ASN A 123 15.51 -21.06 26.32
CA ASN A 123 14.65 -19.87 26.37
C ASN A 123 13.23 -20.22 26.88
N LEU A 124 12.67 -21.35 26.44
CA LEU A 124 11.38 -21.83 26.94
C LEU A 124 11.45 -22.02 28.47
N ARG A 125 12.41 -22.80 28.95
CA ARG A 125 12.57 -23.07 30.40
C ARG A 125 12.78 -21.79 31.21
N ALA A 126 13.54 -20.83 30.67
CA ALA A 126 13.74 -19.54 31.30
C ALA A 126 12.45 -18.69 31.38
N GLY A 127 11.55 -18.83 30.40
CA GLY A 127 10.30 -18.09 30.33
C GLY A 127 9.11 -18.75 31.06
N LEU A 128 9.21 -20.02 31.46
CA LEU A 128 8.11 -20.75 32.11
C LEU A 128 7.47 -20.01 33.30
N PRO A 129 8.25 -19.34 34.20
CA PRO A 129 7.64 -18.66 35.34
C PRO A 129 6.68 -17.52 34.98
N PHE A 130 6.83 -16.94 33.80
CA PHE A 130 5.99 -15.82 33.35
C PHE A 130 4.79 -16.29 32.51
N LEU A 131 4.80 -17.48 31.92
CA LEU A 131 3.73 -17.93 31.02
C LEU A 131 2.31 -17.88 31.62
N PRO A 132 2.06 -18.23 32.90
CA PRO A 132 0.73 -18.09 33.48
C PRO A 132 0.24 -16.64 33.52
N THR A 133 1.17 -15.70 33.76
CA THR A 133 0.87 -14.27 33.72
C THR A 133 0.59 -13.82 32.30
N ALA A 134 1.40 -14.27 31.31
CA ALA A 134 1.19 -13.96 29.92
C ALA A 134 -0.19 -14.47 29.43
N GLN A 135 -0.56 -15.73 29.73
CA GLN A 135 -1.88 -16.26 29.40
C GLN A 135 -3.00 -15.40 29.96
N LYS A 136 -2.89 -15.00 31.25
CA LYS A 136 -3.90 -14.15 31.89
C LYS A 136 -4.01 -12.78 31.22
N LEU A 137 -2.89 -12.19 30.79
CA LEU A 137 -2.88 -10.88 30.14
C LEU A 137 -3.47 -10.91 28.72
N VAL A 138 -3.26 -11.99 27.97
CA VAL A 138 -3.81 -12.10 26.59
C VAL A 138 -5.21 -12.71 26.54
N THR A 139 -5.77 -13.11 27.67
CA THR A 139 -7.11 -13.70 27.71
C THR A 139 -8.17 -12.62 27.84
N ILE A 140 -9.05 -12.53 26.88
CA ILE A 140 -10.17 -11.57 26.87
C ILE A 140 -11.20 -11.96 27.93
N ASN A 141 -11.66 -10.97 28.69
CA ASN A 141 -12.70 -11.12 29.67
C ASN A 141 -14.09 -11.19 29.01
N LEU A 142 -14.73 -12.35 29.10
CA LEU A 142 -16.05 -12.59 28.52
C LEU A 142 -17.21 -12.20 29.44
N ALA A 143 -16.93 -11.59 30.59
CA ALA A 143 -17.90 -11.20 31.59
C ALA A 143 -17.80 -9.70 31.92
N ALA A 144 -17.53 -8.86 30.94
CA ALA A 144 -17.56 -7.41 31.10
C ALA A 144 -18.95 -6.92 31.54
N PRO A 145 -19.04 -5.93 32.46
CA PRO A 145 -20.35 -5.48 33.02
C PRO A 145 -21.11 -4.60 32.00
N VAL A 146 -21.60 -5.22 30.92
CA VAL A 146 -22.37 -4.52 29.89
C VAL A 146 -23.73 -4.07 30.46
N PRO A 147 -24.15 -2.80 30.28
CA PRO A 147 -25.31 -2.22 30.95
C PRO A 147 -26.65 -2.64 30.35
N LYS A 148 -26.64 -3.33 29.21
CA LYS A 148 -27.85 -3.74 28.48
C LYS A 148 -27.73 -5.17 27.99
N ASP A 149 -28.85 -5.86 27.95
CA ASP A 149 -28.95 -7.14 27.26
C ASP A 149 -28.75 -6.94 25.77
N VAL A 150 -28.08 -7.91 25.13
CA VAL A 150 -27.77 -7.85 23.69
C VAL A 150 -29.06 -7.71 22.85
N THR A 151 -30.17 -8.27 23.30
CA THR A 151 -31.50 -8.19 22.64
C THR A 151 -32.13 -6.81 22.67
N GLU A 152 -31.70 -5.94 23.59
CA GLU A 152 -32.12 -4.54 23.68
C GLU A 152 -31.33 -3.60 22.76
N LEU A 153 -30.26 -4.08 22.19
CA LEU A 153 -29.41 -3.31 21.26
C LEU A 153 -30.10 -3.24 19.90
N THR A 154 -30.71 -2.12 19.60
CA THR A 154 -31.39 -1.87 18.32
C THR A 154 -30.68 -0.80 17.52
N PHE A 155 -30.75 -0.91 16.19
CA PHE A 155 -30.31 0.15 15.30
C PHE A 155 -31.27 1.34 15.41
N ALA A 156 -30.75 2.47 15.88
CA ALA A 156 -31.51 3.74 15.82
C ALA A 156 -31.51 4.26 14.37
N THR A 157 -32.63 4.83 13.93
CA THR A 157 -32.65 5.57 12.66
C THR A 157 -31.73 6.78 12.78
N PRO A 158 -30.74 6.95 11.88
CA PRO A 158 -29.84 8.09 11.92
C PRO A 158 -30.62 9.41 11.82
N ASP A 159 -30.26 10.39 12.63
CA ASP A 159 -30.71 11.78 12.47
C ASP A 159 -29.98 12.38 11.27
N GLU A 160 -30.64 12.41 10.12
CA GLU A 160 -30.07 12.84 8.85
C GLU A 160 -29.53 14.27 8.91
N THR A 161 -30.17 15.15 9.70
CA THR A 161 -29.73 16.55 9.84
C THR A 161 -28.41 16.63 10.61
N LYS A 162 -28.31 15.92 11.73
CA LYS A 162 -27.08 15.87 12.52
C LYS A 162 -25.95 15.18 11.77
N LEU A 163 -26.27 14.13 10.99
CA LEU A 163 -25.31 13.40 10.21
C LEU A 163 -24.78 14.24 9.05
N ALA A 164 -25.65 15.01 8.39
CA ALA A 164 -25.22 15.95 7.34
C ALA A 164 -24.33 17.05 7.92
N ALA A 165 -24.72 17.66 9.05
CA ALA A 165 -23.90 18.67 9.74
C ALA A 165 -22.54 18.08 10.20
N PHE A 166 -22.51 16.82 10.65
CA PHE A 166 -21.27 16.13 10.99
C PHE A 166 -20.35 15.97 9.76
N TYR A 167 -20.90 15.49 8.64
CA TYR A 167 -20.14 15.32 7.41
C TYR A 167 -19.63 16.66 6.84
N GLU A 168 -20.40 17.73 6.96
CA GLU A 168 -20.00 19.06 6.55
C GLU A 168 -18.88 19.60 7.46
N HIS A 169 -19.05 19.48 8.78
CA HIS A 169 -18.05 19.94 9.76
C HIS A 169 -16.69 19.25 9.57
N TRP A 170 -16.67 17.94 9.26
CA TRP A 170 -15.47 17.16 9.05
C TRP A 170 -15.03 17.06 7.58
N GLU A 171 -15.63 17.88 6.69
CA GLU A 171 -15.32 17.92 5.25
C GLU A 171 -15.43 16.56 4.55
N MET A 172 -16.26 15.64 5.02
CA MET A 172 -16.46 14.31 4.44
C MET A 172 -17.35 14.37 3.19
N ARG A 173 -16.87 15.07 2.14
CA ARG A 173 -17.64 15.40 0.92
C ARG A 173 -18.17 14.18 0.17
N SER A 174 -17.43 13.06 0.16
CA SER A 174 -17.86 11.81 -0.46
C SER A 174 -19.09 11.17 0.22
N ALA A 175 -19.29 11.42 1.52
CA ALA A 175 -20.44 10.95 2.26
C ALA A 175 -21.69 11.84 2.03
N LEU A 176 -21.50 13.14 1.83
CA LEU A 176 -22.58 14.09 1.50
C LEU A 176 -23.17 13.81 0.10
N GLY A 177 -22.35 13.52 -0.92
CA GLY A 177 -22.79 13.31 -2.30
C GLY A 177 -23.63 12.03 -2.51
N LYS A 178 -23.47 11.02 -1.68
CA LYS A 178 -24.23 9.75 -1.77
C LYS A 178 -25.68 9.83 -1.34
N LYS A 179 -26.09 10.86 -0.60
CA LYS A 179 -27.45 11.02 -0.08
C LYS A 179 -28.39 11.83 -0.99
N ALA A 180 -27.85 12.68 -1.85
CA ALA A 180 -28.68 13.43 -2.80
C ALA A 180 -29.27 12.56 -3.93
N ALA A 181 -28.85 11.30 -4.08
CA ALA A 181 -29.21 10.41 -5.18
C ALA A 181 -30.18 9.25 -4.81
N LYS A 182 -30.67 9.13 -3.57
CA LYS A 182 -31.61 8.03 -3.22
C LYS A 182 -33.05 8.48 -3.24
N LYS A 183 -33.74 8.25 -4.39
CA LYS A 183 -35.17 7.95 -4.42
C LYS A 183 -35.45 6.57 -3.82
N PRO A 184 -36.61 6.33 -3.15
CA PRO A 184 -36.85 5.06 -2.46
C PRO A 184 -36.89 3.90 -3.44
N ALA A 185 -36.03 2.92 -3.26
CA ALA A 185 -36.06 1.67 -4.00
C ALA A 185 -36.61 0.55 -3.12
N GLU A 186 -37.48 -0.24 -3.74
CA GLU A 186 -38.17 -1.41 -3.19
C GLU A 186 -37.19 -2.46 -2.61
N LYS A 187 -37.71 -3.19 -1.61
CA LYS A 187 -37.02 -4.29 -0.91
C LYS A 187 -36.52 -5.34 -1.92
N LYS A 188 -35.22 -5.49 -2.05
CA LYS A 188 -34.59 -6.63 -2.69
C LYS A 188 -33.91 -7.53 -1.65
N SER A 189 -33.96 -8.83 -1.93
CA SER A 189 -33.52 -9.94 -1.08
C SER A 189 -32.04 -9.87 -0.66
N VAL A 190 -31.70 -10.57 0.42
CA VAL A 190 -30.43 -10.57 1.17
C VAL A 190 -29.19 -10.85 0.32
N ASP A 191 -29.32 -11.51 -0.84
CA ASP A 191 -28.21 -11.82 -1.75
C ASP A 191 -27.64 -10.60 -2.51
N ALA A 192 -28.34 -9.44 -2.49
CA ALA A 192 -27.90 -8.21 -3.15
C ALA A 192 -27.01 -7.31 -2.28
N LEU A 193 -26.80 -7.65 -1.01
CA LEU A 193 -26.03 -6.84 -0.05
C LEU A 193 -24.50 -7.01 -0.15
N GLN A 194 -24.03 -8.02 -0.88
CA GLN A 194 -22.59 -8.27 -1.05
C GLN A 194 -21.90 -7.35 -2.06
N GLY A 195 -22.63 -6.62 -2.89
CA GLY A 195 -22.08 -5.78 -3.97
C GLY A 195 -21.94 -4.27 -3.67
N ASP A 196 -22.67 -3.73 -2.69
CA ASP A 196 -22.97 -2.28 -2.67
C ASP A 196 -22.45 -1.49 -1.45
N LEU A 197 -21.71 -2.11 -0.54
CA LEU A 197 -21.24 -1.41 0.67
C LEU A 197 -20.08 -0.45 0.38
N PHE A 198 -19.43 -0.61 -0.77
CA PHE A 198 -18.36 0.27 -1.27
C PHE A 198 -18.54 0.50 -2.79
N GLY A 199 -19.63 1.15 -3.15
CA GLY A 199 -19.81 1.62 -4.52
C GLY A 199 -18.58 2.45 -4.91
N ALA A 200 -17.90 2.04 -5.98
CA ALA A 200 -16.91 2.87 -6.62
C ALA A 200 -17.52 4.26 -6.86
N ALA A 201 -16.84 5.31 -6.44
CA ALA A 201 -17.19 6.66 -6.83
C ALA A 201 -17.39 6.68 -8.35
N PRO A 202 -18.37 7.42 -8.88
CA PRO A 202 -18.44 7.59 -10.33
C PRO A 202 -17.08 8.17 -10.74
N VAL A 203 -16.39 7.42 -11.59
CA VAL A 203 -15.23 7.92 -12.33
C VAL A 203 -15.72 9.20 -12.96
N THR A 204 -15.22 10.35 -12.49
CA THR A 204 -15.31 11.61 -13.22
C THR A 204 -14.93 11.26 -14.64
N GLN A 205 -15.76 11.65 -15.60
CA GLN A 205 -15.70 11.30 -17.01
C GLN A 205 -14.26 10.98 -17.43
N ALA A 206 -14.01 9.71 -17.73
CA ALA A 206 -12.73 9.30 -18.28
C ALA A 206 -12.57 10.13 -19.55
N VAL A 207 -11.69 11.12 -19.49
CA VAL A 207 -11.15 11.71 -20.71
C VAL A 207 -10.67 10.51 -21.50
N ALA A 208 -11.13 10.37 -22.74
CA ALA A 208 -10.76 9.27 -23.62
C ALA A 208 -9.23 9.32 -23.79
N VAL A 209 -8.51 8.66 -22.89
CA VAL A 209 -7.06 8.59 -22.93
C VAL A 209 -6.73 7.56 -23.99
N THR A 210 -6.07 8.00 -25.04
CA THR A 210 -5.54 7.12 -26.07
C THR A 210 -4.60 6.11 -25.41
N PRO A 211 -4.85 4.79 -25.54
CA PRO A 211 -3.98 3.78 -24.94
C PRO A 211 -2.53 4.04 -25.32
N ILE A 212 -1.66 4.19 -24.32
CA ILE A 212 -0.24 4.36 -24.51
C ILE A 212 0.31 2.99 -24.88
N GLY A 213 0.50 2.71 -26.16
CA GLY A 213 1.01 1.40 -26.57
C GLY A 213 0.55 0.92 -27.94
N SER A 214 0.07 1.82 -28.81
CA SER A 214 -0.14 1.46 -30.23
C SER A 214 1.21 1.30 -30.96
N ASP A 215 1.28 0.39 -31.91
CA ASP A 215 2.45 -0.11 -32.65
C ASP A 215 3.28 0.93 -33.45
N LYS A 216 3.16 2.21 -33.19
CA LYS A 216 3.83 3.31 -33.90
C LYS A 216 4.52 4.28 -32.95
N THR A 217 5.28 3.77 -32.00
CA THR A 217 6.06 4.62 -31.08
C THR A 217 7.50 4.66 -31.53
N ASP A 218 8.01 5.83 -31.81
CA ASP A 218 9.43 6.03 -32.10
C ASP A 218 10.21 6.01 -30.78
N VAL A 219 10.74 4.84 -30.44
CA VAL A 219 11.71 4.68 -29.35
C VAL A 219 13.11 4.86 -29.93
N ILE A 220 13.81 5.91 -29.47
CA ILE A 220 15.16 6.21 -29.88
C ILE A 220 16.12 5.85 -28.75
N VAL A 221 17.04 4.91 -29.01
CA VAL A 221 18.12 4.59 -28.07
C VAL A 221 19.28 5.55 -28.34
N ALA A 222 19.55 6.44 -27.40
CA ALA A 222 20.60 7.46 -27.46
C ALA A 222 21.91 6.92 -26.88
N ASP A 223 22.55 6.03 -27.60
CA ASP A 223 23.80 5.32 -27.28
C ASP A 223 25.03 5.94 -27.93
N THR A 224 24.87 6.97 -28.76
CA THR A 224 25.96 7.67 -29.46
C THR A 224 25.93 9.17 -29.21
N ALA A 225 27.10 9.84 -29.37
CA ALA A 225 27.21 11.28 -29.20
C ALA A 225 26.27 12.07 -30.13
N ASP A 226 26.07 11.62 -31.37
CA ASP A 226 25.18 12.30 -32.35
C ASP A 226 23.73 12.25 -31.88
N LYS A 227 23.27 11.10 -31.39
CA LYS A 227 21.90 10.95 -30.86
C LYS A 227 21.70 11.75 -29.59
N LEU A 228 22.72 11.81 -28.71
CA LEU A 228 22.68 12.65 -27.51
C LEU A 228 22.65 14.14 -27.87
N ALA A 229 23.39 14.57 -28.89
CA ALA A 229 23.36 15.95 -29.40
C ALA A 229 21.96 16.31 -29.95
N LEU A 230 21.31 15.37 -30.65
CA LEU A 230 19.93 15.54 -31.13
C LEU A 230 18.93 15.66 -29.95
N LEU A 231 19.08 14.81 -28.93
CA LEU A 231 18.26 14.91 -27.71
C LEU A 231 18.48 16.25 -26.99
N LYS A 232 19.74 16.67 -26.86
CA LYS A 232 20.12 17.97 -26.28
C LYS A 232 19.41 19.11 -26.98
N ALA A 233 19.45 19.18 -28.29
CA ALA A 233 18.77 20.22 -29.07
C ALA A 233 17.28 20.28 -28.76
N LYS A 234 16.61 19.12 -28.74
CA LYS A 234 15.17 19.05 -28.40
C LYS A 234 14.84 19.45 -26.95
N LEU A 235 15.74 19.21 -26.01
CA LEU A 235 15.59 19.63 -24.61
C LEU A 235 15.89 21.12 -24.41
N SER A 236 16.86 21.67 -25.13
CA SER A 236 17.25 23.09 -25.07
C SER A 236 16.16 24.04 -25.58
N ASP A 237 15.30 23.56 -26.48
CA ASP A 237 14.16 24.33 -27.00
C ASP A 237 12.98 24.41 -26.01
N ARG A 238 13.05 23.73 -24.87
CA ARG A 238 11.97 23.68 -23.89
C ARG A 238 11.91 24.92 -23.01
N THR A 239 10.73 25.52 -22.91
CA THR A 239 10.44 26.69 -22.08
C THR A 239 9.45 26.32 -20.95
N SER A 240 9.27 27.25 -20.00
CA SER A 240 8.34 27.08 -18.89
C SER A 240 6.86 26.97 -19.31
N GLU A 241 6.52 27.43 -20.51
CA GLU A 241 5.15 27.43 -21.04
C GLU A 241 4.82 26.15 -21.83
N MET A 242 5.83 25.36 -22.16
CA MET A 242 5.62 24.13 -22.92
C MET A 242 5.10 22.98 -22.01
N PRO A 243 4.43 21.98 -22.61
CA PRO A 243 4.03 20.78 -21.88
C PRO A 243 5.25 20.10 -21.25
N PRO A 244 5.09 19.51 -20.05
CA PRO A 244 6.21 18.90 -19.33
C PRO A 244 6.84 17.74 -20.08
N VAL A 245 8.12 17.55 -19.84
CA VAL A 245 8.88 16.37 -20.28
C VAL A 245 8.98 15.41 -19.10
N ALA A 246 8.70 14.13 -19.34
CA ALA A 246 8.78 13.12 -18.28
C ALA A 246 10.07 12.32 -18.34
N MET A 247 10.55 11.92 -17.16
CA MET A 247 11.71 11.05 -16.99
C MET A 247 11.38 9.86 -16.12
N ALA A 248 11.94 8.69 -16.48
CA ALA A 248 11.94 7.48 -15.67
C ALA A 248 13.36 6.93 -15.57
N LEU A 249 13.73 6.43 -14.40
CA LEU A 249 15.06 5.86 -14.13
C LEU A 249 14.96 4.34 -13.99
N LEU A 250 16.02 3.64 -14.44
CA LEU A 250 16.25 2.23 -14.17
C LEU A 250 17.35 2.10 -13.13
N THR A 251 17.04 1.55 -11.97
CA THR A 251 17.98 1.35 -10.86
C THR A 251 17.81 -0.05 -10.27
N ASP A 252 18.72 -0.46 -9.41
CA ASP A 252 18.57 -1.69 -8.61
C ASP A 252 17.61 -1.50 -7.43
N GLY A 253 17.12 -0.28 -7.17
CA GLY A 253 16.28 0.05 -6.03
C GLY A 253 17.07 0.06 -4.71
N GLY A 254 18.33 0.44 -4.76
CA GLY A 254 19.21 0.61 -3.61
C GLY A 254 18.94 1.89 -2.82
N HIS A 255 19.87 2.21 -1.91
CA HIS A 255 19.76 3.40 -1.08
C HIS A 255 20.03 4.67 -1.90
N PHE A 256 19.12 5.64 -1.87
CA PHE A 256 19.14 6.84 -2.71
C PHE A 256 20.44 7.67 -2.63
N LEU A 257 21.19 7.61 -1.51
CA LEU A 257 22.46 8.32 -1.36
C LEU A 257 23.62 7.69 -2.15
N THR A 258 23.49 6.45 -2.58
CA THR A 258 24.57 5.69 -3.24
C THR A 258 24.18 5.09 -4.58
N GLU A 259 22.88 5.07 -4.87
CA GLU A 259 22.33 4.49 -6.09
C GLU A 259 22.69 5.32 -7.31
N THR A 260 23.03 4.64 -8.40
CA THR A 260 23.24 5.25 -9.73
C THR A 260 22.34 4.55 -10.75
N PRO A 261 21.83 5.25 -11.77
CA PRO A 261 20.94 4.62 -12.73
C PRO A 261 21.71 3.76 -13.73
N THR A 262 21.15 2.60 -14.06
CA THR A 262 21.60 1.75 -15.18
C THR A 262 21.18 2.34 -16.52
N GLY A 263 20.09 3.08 -16.56
CA GLY A 263 19.61 3.80 -17.73
C GLY A 263 18.49 4.77 -17.36
N LEU A 264 18.17 5.65 -18.25
CA LEU A 264 17.07 6.60 -18.10
C LEU A 264 16.24 6.70 -19.38
N ALA A 265 14.95 6.97 -19.21
CA ALA A 265 14.05 7.22 -20.33
C ALA A 265 13.47 8.64 -20.24
N ILE A 266 13.33 9.29 -21.39
CA ILE A 266 12.73 10.63 -21.51
C ILE A 266 11.59 10.55 -22.50
N ALA A 267 10.40 11.05 -22.11
CA ALA A 267 9.25 11.20 -22.99
C ALA A 267 9.00 12.69 -23.29
N LEU A 268 9.31 13.10 -24.48
CA LEU A 268 9.02 14.45 -25.00
C LEU A 268 7.54 14.58 -25.35
N SER A 269 6.95 13.47 -25.80
CA SER A 269 5.51 13.30 -26.02
C SER A 269 5.12 11.84 -25.72
N PRO A 270 3.84 11.47 -25.70
CA PRO A 270 3.44 10.05 -25.58
C PRO A 270 4.00 9.16 -26.69
N LEU A 271 4.34 9.72 -27.85
CA LEU A 271 4.83 8.99 -29.03
C LEU A 271 6.34 9.15 -29.25
N GLU A 272 6.95 10.26 -28.83
CA GLU A 272 8.39 10.51 -28.97
C GLU A 272 9.12 10.19 -27.67
N ARG A 273 9.84 9.08 -27.66
CA ARG A 273 10.47 8.51 -26.46
C ARG A 273 11.92 8.18 -26.69
N TRP A 274 12.75 8.54 -25.73
CA TRP A 274 14.19 8.35 -25.75
C TRP A 274 14.60 7.45 -24.60
N TYR A 275 15.57 6.57 -24.87
CA TYR A 275 16.25 5.78 -23.84
C TYR A 275 17.75 6.06 -23.91
N VAL A 276 18.38 6.36 -22.78
CA VAL A 276 19.82 6.58 -22.63
C VAL A 276 20.37 5.44 -21.79
N PRO A 277 21.09 4.48 -22.38
CA PRO A 277 21.76 3.40 -21.66
C PRO A 277 23.01 3.94 -20.98
N LEU A 278 23.21 3.63 -19.68
CA LEU A 278 24.30 4.20 -18.86
C LEU A 278 25.28 3.14 -18.35
N ALA A 279 24.76 2.03 -17.81
CA ALA A 279 25.57 1.04 -17.12
C ALA A 279 25.06 -0.39 -17.33
N HIS A 280 24.66 -0.74 -18.53
CA HIS A 280 24.31 -2.12 -18.88
C HIS A 280 25.55 -3.00 -18.98
N ASP A 281 25.46 -4.26 -18.52
CA ASP A 281 26.53 -5.25 -18.62
C ASP A 281 26.80 -5.65 -20.10
N ALA A 282 25.77 -5.55 -20.95
CA ALA A 282 25.85 -5.88 -22.37
C ALA A 282 25.21 -4.77 -23.24
N GLY A 283 25.78 -4.53 -24.42
CA GLY A 283 25.36 -3.49 -25.34
C GLY A 283 26.23 -2.23 -25.25
N VAL A 284 25.85 -1.19 -25.98
CA VAL A 284 26.55 0.08 -26.01
C VAL A 284 25.92 1.02 -24.98
N ASN A 285 26.74 1.49 -24.03
CA ASN A 285 26.34 2.53 -23.08
C ASN A 285 26.75 3.91 -23.62
N ALA A 286 25.96 4.91 -23.32
CA ALA A 286 26.25 6.30 -23.64
C ALA A 286 27.46 6.83 -22.83
N GLY A 287 28.26 7.69 -23.42
CA GLY A 287 29.40 8.32 -22.73
C GLY A 287 28.92 9.19 -21.55
N SER A 288 29.48 8.99 -20.36
CA SER A 288 29.04 9.69 -19.13
C SER A 288 29.09 11.23 -19.29
N GLU A 289 30.16 11.78 -19.89
CA GLU A 289 30.28 13.22 -20.10
C GLU A 289 29.28 13.74 -21.15
N ASP A 290 29.03 12.97 -22.20
CA ASP A 290 28.03 13.35 -23.21
C ASP A 290 26.61 13.38 -22.61
N VAL A 291 26.31 12.43 -21.72
CA VAL A 291 25.03 12.40 -20.99
C VAL A 291 24.89 13.62 -20.08
N LYS A 292 25.94 13.97 -19.32
CA LYS A 292 25.94 15.16 -18.46
C LYS A 292 25.74 16.43 -19.29
N ASN A 293 26.50 16.57 -20.36
CA ASN A 293 26.38 17.70 -21.29
C ASN A 293 25.02 17.80 -21.96
N THR A 294 24.34 16.68 -22.14
CA THR A 294 22.99 16.62 -22.74
C THR A 294 21.92 17.08 -21.78
N LEU A 295 22.00 16.67 -20.51
CA LEU A 295 20.90 16.80 -19.57
C LEU A 295 21.05 17.99 -18.60
N ALA A 296 22.27 18.43 -18.30
CA ALA A 296 22.55 19.37 -17.22
C ALA A 296 21.76 20.70 -17.37
N ASP A 297 21.85 21.33 -18.53
CA ASP A 297 21.18 22.62 -18.76
C ASP A 297 19.66 22.52 -18.67
N TRP A 298 19.10 21.43 -19.21
CA TRP A 298 17.67 21.20 -19.14
C TRP A 298 17.20 20.87 -17.71
N LEU A 299 17.93 20.05 -16.96
CA LEU A 299 17.58 19.73 -15.57
C LEU A 299 17.59 20.98 -14.68
N ALA A 300 18.55 21.87 -14.86
CA ALA A 300 18.67 23.14 -14.15
C ALA A 300 17.74 24.25 -14.69
N SER A 301 17.02 24.03 -15.78
CA SER A 301 16.12 25.03 -16.37
C SER A 301 14.76 25.08 -15.70
N SER A 302 14.01 26.16 -15.93
CA SER A 302 12.61 26.33 -15.49
C SER A 302 11.60 25.53 -16.33
N ALA A 303 12.03 24.81 -17.38
CA ALA A 303 11.15 23.97 -18.17
C ALA A 303 10.50 22.89 -17.27
N PRO A 304 9.18 22.64 -17.38
CA PRO A 304 8.50 21.72 -16.48
C PRO A 304 8.88 20.27 -16.75
N LYS A 305 9.13 19.55 -15.66
CA LYS A 305 9.54 18.16 -15.67
C LYS A 305 8.54 17.32 -14.87
N LEU A 306 8.39 16.05 -15.22
CA LEU A 306 7.55 15.07 -14.53
C LEU A 306 8.38 13.85 -14.19
N MET A 307 8.27 13.42 -12.94
CA MET A 307 8.88 12.19 -12.43
C MET A 307 7.84 11.42 -11.60
N HIS A 308 8.16 10.20 -11.27
CA HIS A 308 7.42 9.41 -10.28
C HIS A 308 8.39 9.07 -9.16
N ASP A 309 8.07 9.43 -7.91
CA ASP A 309 9.03 9.51 -6.80
C ASP A 309 10.20 10.44 -7.15
N ALA A 310 9.87 11.71 -7.39
CA ALA A 310 10.83 12.72 -7.82
C ALA A 310 11.96 12.90 -6.80
N LYS A 311 11.70 12.76 -5.51
CA LYS A 311 12.73 12.85 -4.47
C LYS A 311 13.82 11.80 -4.66
N TYR A 312 13.44 10.53 -4.85
CA TYR A 312 14.41 9.48 -5.15
C TYR A 312 15.15 9.73 -6.46
N ALA A 313 14.41 10.05 -7.52
CA ALA A 313 14.97 10.31 -8.84
C ALA A 313 16.01 11.45 -8.83
N CYS A 314 15.71 12.56 -8.15
CA CYS A 314 16.64 13.69 -8.03
C CYS A 314 17.95 13.30 -7.34
N HIS A 315 17.89 12.54 -6.26
CA HIS A 315 19.10 12.06 -5.58
C HIS A 315 19.95 11.14 -6.48
N VAL A 316 19.30 10.22 -7.18
CA VAL A 316 20.00 9.31 -8.13
C VAL A 316 20.67 10.08 -9.26
N LEU A 317 20.05 11.15 -9.78
CA LEU A 317 20.63 12.01 -10.81
C LEU A 317 21.83 12.80 -10.27
N VAL A 318 21.78 13.29 -9.04
CA VAL A 318 22.91 13.95 -8.37
C VAL A 318 24.08 12.97 -8.18
N ASN A 319 23.82 11.71 -7.82
CA ASN A 319 24.85 10.68 -7.72
C ASN A 319 25.53 10.39 -9.09
N LEU A 320 24.82 10.58 -10.20
CA LEU A 320 25.38 10.51 -11.55
C LEU A 320 26.26 11.73 -11.90
N GLY A 321 26.27 12.76 -11.05
CA GLY A 321 27.02 14.01 -11.27
C GLY A 321 26.23 15.05 -12.07
N LEU A 322 24.91 14.95 -12.11
CA LEU A 322 24.01 15.95 -12.71
C LEU A 322 23.62 17.03 -11.69
N PRO A 323 23.24 18.23 -12.14
CA PRO A 323 22.79 19.31 -11.25
C PRO A 323 21.47 18.94 -10.56
N ALA A 324 21.10 19.72 -9.53
CA ALA A 324 19.78 19.66 -8.94
C ALA A 324 18.70 19.91 -10.01
N VAL A 325 17.58 19.18 -9.88
CA VAL A 325 16.47 19.30 -10.84
C VAL A 325 15.57 20.45 -10.42
N GLU A 326 15.38 21.39 -11.30
CA GLU A 326 14.49 22.53 -11.13
C GLU A 326 13.10 22.25 -11.74
N ASN A 327 12.05 22.79 -11.12
CA ASN A 327 10.66 22.71 -11.60
C ASN A 327 10.20 21.27 -11.98
N ALA A 328 10.42 20.33 -11.07
CA ALA A 328 9.96 18.96 -11.20
C ALA A 328 8.65 18.75 -10.43
N ASP A 329 7.68 18.16 -11.08
CA ASP A 329 6.43 17.67 -10.49
C ASP A 329 6.51 16.16 -10.26
N ASP A 330 5.87 15.68 -9.19
CA ASP A 330 5.86 14.27 -8.78
C ASP A 330 4.49 13.64 -8.95
N THR A 331 4.38 12.67 -9.88
CA THR A 331 3.11 11.97 -10.14
C THR A 331 2.68 11.05 -9.01
N MET A 332 3.59 10.60 -8.14
CA MET A 332 3.25 9.83 -6.93
C MET A 332 2.56 10.76 -5.92
N LEU A 333 3.14 11.93 -5.64
CA LEU A 333 2.55 12.91 -4.74
C LEU A 333 1.25 13.53 -5.30
N MET A 334 1.18 13.79 -6.61
CA MET A 334 -0.08 14.21 -7.25
C MET A 334 -1.19 13.18 -7.04
N SER A 335 -0.90 11.90 -7.25
CA SER A 335 -1.84 10.81 -7.03
C SER A 335 -2.28 10.73 -5.56
N TYR A 336 -1.35 10.95 -4.62
CA TYR A 336 -1.64 10.98 -3.18
C TYR A 336 -2.58 12.14 -2.82
N VAL A 337 -2.31 13.34 -3.30
CA VAL A 337 -3.16 14.52 -3.03
C VAL A 337 -4.56 14.34 -3.60
N LEU A 338 -4.70 13.71 -4.76
CA LEU A 338 -6.00 13.48 -5.39
C LEU A 338 -6.82 12.37 -4.72
N GLU A 339 -6.16 11.28 -4.32
CA GLU A 339 -6.84 10.05 -3.87
C GLU A 339 -6.01 9.30 -2.80
N ALA A 340 -5.77 9.95 -1.65
CA ALA A 340 -4.87 9.46 -0.58
C ALA A 340 -5.13 8.01 -0.10
N HIS A 341 -6.34 7.48 -0.32
CA HIS A 341 -6.73 6.13 0.10
C HIS A 341 -6.35 5.02 -0.88
N LEU A 342 -5.79 5.36 -2.04
CA LEU A 342 -5.40 4.39 -3.07
C LEU A 342 -3.89 4.12 -3.03
N LYS A 343 -3.44 3.15 -3.85
CA LYS A 343 -2.00 2.91 -4.07
C LYS A 343 -1.44 3.91 -5.07
N HIS A 344 -0.23 4.40 -4.80
CA HIS A 344 0.41 5.46 -5.59
C HIS A 344 1.63 4.98 -6.38
N ASP A 345 1.91 3.67 -6.39
CA ASP A 345 2.92 3.10 -7.29
C ASP A 345 2.56 3.35 -8.76
N LEU A 346 3.57 3.41 -9.62
CA LEU A 346 3.38 3.76 -11.03
C LEU A 346 2.43 2.81 -11.77
N THR A 347 2.44 1.51 -11.44
CA THR A 347 1.55 0.51 -12.04
C THR A 347 0.08 0.83 -11.70
N SER A 348 -0.20 1.16 -10.45
CA SER A 348 -1.54 1.54 -9.98
C SER A 348 -2.00 2.86 -10.58
N VAL A 349 -1.12 3.86 -10.68
CA VAL A 349 -1.40 5.16 -11.33
C VAL A 349 -1.67 4.95 -12.81
N ALA A 350 -0.85 4.16 -13.52
CA ALA A 350 -1.01 3.85 -14.93
C ALA A 350 -2.37 3.22 -15.25
N ALA A 351 -2.78 2.24 -14.44
CA ALA A 351 -4.05 1.56 -14.61
C ALA A 351 -5.25 2.51 -14.45
N ARG A 352 -5.21 3.41 -13.45
CA ARG A 352 -6.32 4.36 -13.19
C ARG A 352 -6.38 5.51 -14.17
N THR A 353 -5.24 6.10 -14.50
CA THR A 353 -5.19 7.37 -15.25
C THR A 353 -5.01 7.17 -16.76
N CYS A 354 -4.33 6.09 -17.16
CA CYS A 354 -3.97 5.84 -18.55
C CYS A 354 -4.62 4.57 -19.13
N ALA A 355 -5.38 3.80 -18.35
CA ALA A 355 -5.91 2.48 -18.72
C ALA A 355 -4.82 1.56 -19.30
N THR A 356 -3.59 1.65 -18.77
CA THR A 356 -2.40 0.97 -19.30
C THR A 356 -1.75 0.15 -18.21
N VAL A 357 -1.25 -1.03 -18.56
CA VAL A 357 -0.47 -1.89 -17.66
C VAL A 357 1.01 -1.60 -17.86
N VAL A 358 1.68 -1.22 -16.77
CA VAL A 358 3.13 -0.99 -16.74
C VAL A 358 3.75 -2.01 -15.80
N PRO A 359 4.79 -2.76 -16.24
CA PRO A 359 5.49 -3.69 -15.36
C PRO A 359 6.10 -2.97 -14.16
N SER A 360 5.97 -3.55 -12.96
CA SER A 360 6.66 -3.10 -11.76
C SER A 360 8.16 -3.43 -11.82
N ASP A 361 8.96 -2.92 -10.86
CA ASP A 361 10.36 -3.32 -10.74
C ASP A 361 10.50 -4.81 -10.36
N GLU A 362 9.55 -5.33 -9.60
CA GLU A 362 9.52 -6.75 -9.25
C GLU A 362 9.23 -7.65 -10.46
N ASP A 363 8.36 -7.21 -11.38
CA ASP A 363 8.09 -7.93 -12.62
C ASP A 363 9.30 -7.91 -13.56
N LEU A 364 10.08 -6.84 -13.54
CA LEU A 364 11.24 -6.65 -14.40
C LEU A 364 12.50 -7.33 -13.85
N LEU A 365 12.77 -7.18 -12.56
CA LEU A 365 14.00 -7.61 -11.91
C LEU A 365 13.83 -8.85 -11.01
N GLY A 366 12.60 -9.25 -10.66
CA GLY A 366 12.32 -10.34 -9.73
C GLY A 366 12.31 -9.90 -8.26
N LYS A 367 12.05 -10.85 -7.35
CA LYS A 367 11.89 -10.64 -5.91
C LYS A 367 12.93 -11.36 -5.06
N GLY A 368 13.21 -10.81 -3.88
CA GLY A 368 14.01 -11.46 -2.85
C GLY A 368 15.41 -11.87 -3.32
N THR A 369 15.82 -13.09 -3.00
CA THR A 369 17.14 -13.63 -3.36
C THR A 369 17.32 -13.92 -4.86
N GLN A 370 16.26 -13.87 -5.63
CA GLN A 370 16.28 -14.06 -7.08
C GLN A 370 16.25 -12.72 -7.85
N LYS A 371 16.28 -11.60 -7.15
CA LYS A 371 16.31 -10.28 -7.78
C LYS A 371 17.56 -10.12 -8.62
N LYS A 372 17.40 -9.84 -9.91
CA LYS A 372 18.47 -9.56 -10.85
C LYS A 372 18.95 -8.11 -10.69
N ARG A 373 20.21 -7.85 -11.03
CA ARG A 373 20.71 -6.48 -11.18
C ARG A 373 20.12 -5.84 -12.43
N ALA A 374 19.75 -4.57 -12.35
CA ALA A 374 19.24 -3.80 -13.50
C ALA A 374 20.20 -3.83 -14.71
N ALA A 375 21.51 -3.81 -14.44
CA ALA A 375 22.55 -3.87 -15.45
C ALA A 375 22.52 -5.15 -16.32
N THR A 376 21.93 -6.24 -15.82
CA THR A 376 21.82 -7.52 -16.58
C THR A 376 20.71 -7.51 -17.63
N LEU A 377 19.80 -6.52 -17.61
CA LEU A 377 18.81 -6.36 -18.67
C LEU A 377 19.47 -5.92 -19.95
N THR A 378 18.97 -6.41 -21.08
CA THR A 378 19.39 -5.89 -22.38
C THR A 378 18.92 -4.45 -22.58
N VAL A 379 19.64 -3.68 -23.37
CA VAL A 379 19.27 -2.28 -23.70
C VAL A 379 17.84 -2.23 -24.28
N ASP A 380 17.48 -3.18 -25.14
CA ASP A 380 16.15 -3.22 -25.77
C ASP A 380 15.02 -3.52 -24.78
N GLU A 381 15.24 -4.46 -23.86
CA GLU A 381 14.25 -4.76 -22.80
C GLU A 381 14.04 -3.56 -21.89
N ALA A 382 15.14 -2.94 -21.45
CA ALA A 382 15.10 -1.76 -20.62
C ALA A 382 14.44 -0.58 -21.35
N ALA A 383 14.85 -0.30 -22.59
CA ALA A 383 14.28 0.77 -23.42
C ALA A 383 12.76 0.64 -23.57
N ARG A 384 12.28 -0.58 -23.88
CA ARG A 384 10.85 -0.83 -24.05
C ARG A 384 10.04 -0.52 -22.79
N VAL A 385 10.51 -0.98 -21.62
CA VAL A 385 9.78 -0.78 -20.36
C VAL A 385 9.91 0.64 -19.85
N LEU A 386 11.11 1.19 -19.83
CA LEU A 386 11.35 2.52 -19.26
C LEU A 386 10.72 3.64 -20.09
N THR A 387 10.76 3.55 -21.40
CA THR A 387 10.10 4.55 -22.27
C THR A 387 8.58 4.50 -22.15
N LEU A 388 8.00 3.32 -21.92
CA LEU A 388 6.59 3.19 -21.57
C LEU A 388 6.29 3.86 -20.21
N ARG A 389 7.12 3.62 -19.19
CA ARG A 389 6.99 4.28 -17.89
C ARG A 389 7.05 5.81 -18.03
N ALA A 390 8.04 6.35 -18.76
CA ALA A 390 8.16 7.78 -19.00
C ALA A 390 6.92 8.36 -19.71
N ALA A 391 6.37 7.66 -20.70
CA ALA A 391 5.15 8.08 -21.38
C ALA A 391 3.93 8.08 -20.47
N VAL A 392 3.80 7.08 -19.58
CA VAL A 392 2.76 7.04 -18.55
C VAL A 392 2.91 8.19 -17.56
N ILE A 393 4.11 8.41 -17.01
CA ILE A 393 4.40 9.53 -16.11
C ILE A 393 3.98 10.84 -16.76
N ARG A 394 4.31 11.03 -18.03
CA ARG A 394 3.93 12.24 -18.77
C ARG A 394 2.42 12.38 -18.92
N THR A 395 1.76 11.35 -19.38
CA THR A 395 0.30 11.38 -19.65
C THR A 395 -0.49 11.55 -18.35
N ALA A 396 -0.20 10.72 -17.34
CA ALA A 396 -0.84 10.80 -16.03
C ALA A 396 -0.56 12.14 -15.34
N GLY A 397 0.70 12.60 -15.39
CA GLY A 397 1.11 13.86 -14.80
C GLY A 397 0.40 15.07 -15.42
N CYS A 398 0.21 15.11 -16.74
CA CYS A 398 -0.55 16.19 -17.39
C CYS A 398 -2.01 16.22 -16.89
N VAL A 399 -2.70 15.08 -16.87
CA VAL A 399 -4.09 14.97 -16.39
C VAL A 399 -4.20 15.38 -14.92
N MET A 400 -3.31 14.87 -14.07
CA MET A 400 -3.33 15.19 -12.63
C MET A 400 -2.99 16.66 -12.35
N ARG A 401 -2.06 17.26 -13.10
CA ARG A 401 -1.75 18.71 -13.01
C ARG A 401 -2.98 19.57 -13.29
N GLU A 402 -3.71 19.28 -14.35
CA GLU A 402 -4.93 19.99 -14.72
C GLU A 402 -5.99 19.87 -13.63
N THR A 403 -6.17 18.65 -13.10
CA THR A 403 -7.13 18.38 -12.02
C THR A 403 -6.76 19.12 -10.74
N ILE A 404 -5.50 19.11 -10.33
CA ILE A 404 -5.01 19.84 -9.15
C ILE A 404 -5.11 21.35 -9.36
N ALA A 405 -4.77 21.85 -10.54
CA ALA A 405 -4.83 23.29 -10.84
C ALA A 405 -6.28 23.85 -10.83
N ALA A 406 -7.27 23.00 -11.11
CA ALA A 406 -8.68 23.38 -11.08
C ALA A 406 -9.23 23.57 -9.65
N ASP A 407 -8.54 23.09 -8.61
CA ASP A 407 -8.92 23.23 -7.20
C ASP A 407 -7.81 23.95 -6.42
N ALA A 408 -8.14 25.14 -5.91
CA ALA A 408 -7.17 25.97 -5.18
C ALA A 408 -6.68 25.30 -3.87
N GLY A 409 -7.53 24.50 -3.20
CA GLY A 409 -7.16 23.77 -1.99
C GLY A 409 -6.15 22.65 -2.29
N LEU A 410 -6.42 21.82 -3.30
CA LEU A 410 -5.51 20.78 -3.75
C LEU A 410 -4.20 21.36 -4.28
N SER A 411 -4.29 22.46 -5.05
CA SER A 411 -3.10 23.14 -5.59
C SER A 411 -2.21 23.66 -4.45
N ARG A 412 -2.80 24.26 -3.40
CA ARG A 412 -2.05 24.72 -2.22
C ARG A 412 -1.40 23.53 -1.49
N ILE A 413 -2.14 22.46 -1.22
CA ILE A 413 -1.59 21.28 -0.53
C ILE A 413 -0.42 20.70 -1.33
N TYR A 414 -0.61 20.46 -2.61
CA TYR A 414 0.43 19.90 -3.46
C TYR A 414 1.69 20.76 -3.48
N ARG A 415 1.57 22.09 -3.68
CA ARG A 415 2.71 23.00 -3.86
C ARG A 415 3.42 23.41 -2.57
N THR A 416 2.74 23.40 -1.43
CA THR A 416 3.28 23.97 -0.18
C THR A 416 3.48 22.95 0.93
N VAL A 417 2.94 21.74 0.79
CA VAL A 417 3.01 20.71 1.82
C VAL A 417 3.71 19.47 1.29
N GLU A 418 3.31 18.96 0.11
CA GLU A 418 3.78 17.68 -0.41
C GLU A 418 5.00 17.80 -1.34
N LEU A 419 5.04 18.80 -2.23
CA LEU A 419 6.15 19.01 -3.17
C LEU A 419 7.25 19.86 -2.51
#